data_0ef5c0f05ca49e351caf5205d43294ae
#
_entry.id   0ef5c0f05ca49e351caf5205d43294ae
#
_cell.length_a   1.000
_cell.length_b   1.000
_cell.length_c   1.000
_cell.angle_alpha   90.00
_cell.angle_beta   90.00
_cell.angle_gamma   90.00
#
_symmetry.space_group_name_H-M   'P 1'
#
loop_
_entity.id
_entity.type
_entity.pdbx_description
1 polymer ?
#
loop_
_entity_poly.entity_id
_entity_poly.type
_entity_poly.pdbx_seq_one_letter_code
_entity_poly.pdbx_strand_id
1 'polypeptide(L)'
;MSEAQTNATPIVLDPMRVAFAPDATVLQLGRTHFIGIGGAGMSVLAEMLHERGVDVDGSDREEGSKTERLRSLGITVEIGQQADNVRGADTVVYSSAIKPDNPEIVAAHERGIRIVHRSDILALLMNGRRAVTVAGAHGKTTTSSLLSHILVHAGTGKLADPSYAIGGTIQAPGGAVLDGGHAGRGDVLVAEADESDGSFCKYRPSIAVITNALADHLDHYGDEAHYCAAFVDHAGHASGHVVMTGDDEGAVAVLRDLDPSVARRTIVYATKDADQIGDMRGATLVRIDAEHESADSGRETFTVHVPASLASVCGCGDADLALPVSLAIPGMHLSLIHISEPTRHSLI
;
A
#
# COMPACT_ATOMS: atom_id res chain seq x y z
N MET A 1 -21.72 -10.30 49.85
CA MET A 1 -22.08 -10.27 48.41
C MET A 1 -20.76 -10.36 47.66
N SER A 2 -20.45 -11.53 47.13
CA SER A 2 -19.20 -11.79 46.41
C SER A 2 -19.33 -11.24 44.98
N GLU A 3 -18.51 -10.28 44.64
CA GLU A 3 -18.34 -9.84 43.24
C GLU A 3 -17.75 -11.01 42.46
N ALA A 4 -18.55 -11.62 41.62
CA ALA A 4 -18.06 -12.55 40.62
C ALA A 4 -17.23 -11.76 39.63
N GLN A 5 -15.91 -11.79 39.79
CA GLN A 5 -14.97 -11.39 38.73
C GLN A 5 -15.18 -12.36 37.56
N THR A 6 -15.92 -11.91 36.57
CA THR A 6 -15.95 -12.57 35.25
C THR A 6 -14.55 -12.48 34.66
N ASN A 7 -13.80 -13.58 34.68
CA ASN A 7 -12.55 -13.79 33.92
C ASN A 7 -12.92 -13.79 32.43
N ALA A 8 -13.28 -12.67 31.86
CA ALA A 8 -13.38 -12.53 30.41
C ALA A 8 -11.97 -12.61 29.84
N THR A 9 -11.74 -13.53 28.93
CA THR A 9 -10.47 -13.61 28.18
C THR A 9 -10.24 -12.26 27.50
N PRO A 10 -9.05 -11.64 27.66
CA PRO A 10 -8.79 -10.34 27.06
C PRO A 10 -8.91 -10.42 25.54
N ILE A 11 -9.60 -9.46 24.94
CA ILE A 11 -9.69 -9.35 23.49
C ILE A 11 -8.33 -8.86 22.96
N VAL A 12 -7.73 -9.64 22.08
CA VAL A 12 -6.46 -9.30 21.42
C VAL A 12 -6.73 -8.96 19.96
N LEU A 13 -6.44 -7.73 19.58
CA LEU A 13 -6.45 -7.28 18.19
C LEU A 13 -5.01 -7.40 17.63
N ASP A 14 -4.82 -8.32 16.71
CA ASP A 14 -3.52 -8.60 16.11
C ASP A 14 -3.57 -8.28 14.60
N PRO A 15 -2.97 -7.16 14.15
CA PRO A 15 -2.90 -6.79 12.75
C PRO A 15 -2.15 -7.80 11.87
N MET A 16 -1.22 -8.57 12.46
CA MET A 16 -0.42 -9.57 11.76
C MET A 16 -1.18 -10.88 11.50
N ARG A 17 -2.26 -11.13 12.25
CA ARG A 17 -3.05 -12.34 12.09
C ARG A 17 -3.66 -12.41 10.70
N VAL A 18 -3.41 -13.51 9.98
CA VAL A 18 -4.03 -13.79 8.68
C VAL A 18 -5.45 -14.32 8.91
N ALA A 19 -6.47 -13.58 8.47
CA ALA A 19 -7.86 -13.94 8.70
C ALA A 19 -8.46 -14.85 7.63
N PHE A 20 -7.87 -14.89 6.43
CA PHE A 20 -8.41 -15.60 5.27
C PHE A 20 -7.36 -16.46 4.59
N ALA A 21 -7.80 -17.54 3.95
CA ALA A 21 -6.97 -18.34 3.08
C ALA A 21 -6.51 -17.54 1.84
N PRO A 22 -5.37 -17.90 1.20
CA PRO A 22 -4.83 -17.15 0.07
C PRO A 22 -5.76 -17.06 -1.16
N ASP A 23 -6.67 -18.01 -1.31
CA ASP A 23 -7.66 -18.09 -2.40
C ASP A 23 -9.04 -17.53 -2.03
N ALA A 24 -9.17 -16.96 -0.83
CA ALA A 24 -10.43 -16.38 -0.36
C ALA A 24 -10.84 -15.17 -1.23
N THR A 25 -12.15 -14.97 -1.32
CA THR A 25 -12.75 -13.86 -2.06
C THR A 25 -13.51 -12.92 -1.13
N VAL A 26 -13.77 -11.70 -1.60
CA VAL A 26 -14.54 -10.71 -0.84
C VAL A 26 -15.97 -11.19 -0.49
N LEU A 27 -16.52 -12.13 -1.24
CA LEU A 27 -17.86 -12.68 -0.95
C LEU A 27 -17.94 -13.49 0.35
N GLN A 28 -16.78 -13.93 0.89
CA GLN A 28 -16.73 -14.64 2.17
C GLN A 28 -16.86 -13.71 3.38
N LEU A 29 -16.88 -12.40 3.16
CA LEU A 29 -17.05 -11.40 4.22
C LEU A 29 -18.48 -11.39 4.77
N GLY A 30 -19.50 -11.65 3.94
CA GLY A 30 -20.89 -11.43 4.29
C GLY A 30 -21.19 -9.94 4.51
N ARG A 31 -22.19 -9.62 5.34
CA ARG A 31 -22.43 -8.24 5.74
C ARG A 31 -21.26 -7.72 6.58
N THR A 32 -20.67 -6.64 6.13
CA THR A 32 -19.38 -6.14 6.63
C THR A 32 -19.51 -4.76 7.25
N HIS A 33 -19.22 -4.66 8.54
CA HIS A 33 -19.25 -3.42 9.31
C HIS A 33 -17.84 -2.86 9.54
N PHE A 34 -17.62 -1.59 9.19
CA PHE A 34 -16.37 -0.89 9.38
C PHE A 34 -16.39 0.02 10.59
N ILE A 35 -15.49 -0.18 11.56
CA ILE A 35 -15.31 0.71 12.72
C ILE A 35 -14.36 1.85 12.35
N GLY A 36 -14.82 3.10 12.41
CA GLY A 36 -14.06 4.27 11.93
C GLY A 36 -14.03 4.34 10.40
N ILE A 37 -15.19 4.13 9.77
CA ILE A 37 -15.33 4.01 8.30
C ILE A 37 -14.89 5.27 7.55
N GLY A 38 -14.95 6.47 8.15
CA GLY A 38 -14.49 7.74 7.59
C GLY A 38 -12.97 7.92 7.59
N GLY A 39 -12.20 7.00 8.21
CA GLY A 39 -10.75 7.00 8.16
C GLY A 39 -10.21 6.88 6.73
N ALA A 40 -9.04 7.51 6.44
CA ALA A 40 -8.49 7.59 5.08
C ALA A 40 -8.38 6.25 4.34
N GLY A 41 -7.80 5.24 5.00
CA GLY A 41 -7.71 3.89 4.42
C GLY A 41 -9.00 3.08 4.53
N MET A 42 -9.84 3.36 5.54
CA MET A 42 -11.08 2.60 5.79
C MET A 42 -12.17 2.93 4.76
N SER A 43 -12.38 4.22 4.47
CA SER A 43 -13.38 4.67 3.51
C SER A 43 -13.16 4.12 2.10
N VAL A 44 -11.90 4.08 1.68
CA VAL A 44 -11.50 3.52 0.39
C VAL A 44 -11.85 2.02 0.31
N LEU A 45 -11.50 1.25 1.33
CA LEU A 45 -11.77 -0.20 1.35
C LEU A 45 -13.28 -0.48 1.39
N ALA A 46 -14.04 0.31 2.16
CA ALA A 46 -15.49 0.22 2.21
C ALA A 46 -16.13 0.47 0.84
N GLU A 47 -15.70 1.54 0.14
CA GLU A 47 -16.14 1.87 -1.21
C GLU A 47 -15.80 0.72 -2.20
N MET A 48 -14.55 0.24 -2.17
CA MET A 48 -14.12 -0.86 -3.04
C MET A 48 -14.87 -2.16 -2.81
N LEU A 49 -15.25 -2.49 -1.58
CA LEU A 49 -16.08 -3.65 -1.28
C LEU A 49 -17.52 -3.46 -1.75
N HIS A 50 -18.10 -2.29 -1.48
CA HIS A 50 -19.45 -1.95 -1.90
C HIS A 50 -19.62 -2.03 -3.42
N GLU A 51 -18.67 -1.48 -4.19
CA GLU A 51 -18.68 -1.58 -5.67
C GLU A 51 -18.53 -3.02 -6.19
N ARG A 52 -18.03 -3.94 -5.36
CA ARG A 52 -17.99 -5.38 -5.64
C ARG A 52 -19.21 -6.14 -5.15
N GLY A 53 -20.24 -5.43 -4.70
CA GLY A 53 -21.51 -6.02 -4.29
C GLY A 53 -21.49 -6.64 -2.90
N VAL A 54 -20.49 -6.32 -2.06
CA VAL A 54 -20.51 -6.67 -0.64
C VAL A 54 -21.47 -5.70 0.08
N ASP A 55 -22.31 -6.23 0.98
CA ASP A 55 -23.15 -5.41 1.84
C ASP A 55 -22.29 -4.76 2.93
N VAL A 56 -22.07 -3.45 2.79
CA VAL A 56 -21.16 -2.67 3.64
C VAL A 56 -21.92 -1.62 4.41
N ASP A 57 -21.65 -1.55 5.70
CA ASP A 57 -22.02 -0.44 6.56
C ASP A 57 -20.86 -0.09 7.51
N GLY A 58 -21.03 0.92 8.34
CA GLY A 58 -20.01 1.24 9.33
C GLY A 58 -20.40 2.37 10.26
N SER A 59 -19.48 2.64 11.18
CA SER A 59 -19.60 3.72 12.15
C SER A 59 -18.39 4.65 12.10
N ASP A 60 -18.58 5.89 12.50
CA ASP A 60 -17.49 6.83 12.77
C ASP A 60 -17.79 7.65 14.02
N ARG A 61 -16.76 8.24 14.61
CA ARG A 61 -16.93 9.12 15.79
C ARG A 61 -17.55 10.43 15.39
N GLU A 62 -17.20 10.95 14.22
CA GLU A 62 -17.54 12.27 13.74
C GLU A 62 -18.02 12.21 12.30
N GLU A 63 -18.87 13.16 11.94
CA GLU A 63 -19.28 13.38 10.58
C GLU A 63 -18.18 14.15 9.81
N GLY A 64 -18.02 13.82 8.53
CA GLY A 64 -17.03 14.47 7.68
C GLY A 64 -17.24 14.14 6.21
N SER A 65 -16.48 14.79 5.32
CA SER A 65 -16.63 14.64 3.87
C SER A 65 -16.59 13.19 3.38
N LYS A 66 -15.81 12.32 4.04
CA LYS A 66 -15.73 10.89 3.68
C LYS A 66 -16.96 10.11 4.08
N THR A 67 -17.52 10.37 5.27
CA THR A 67 -18.78 9.74 5.71
C THR A 67 -19.96 10.22 4.84
N GLU A 68 -20.00 11.49 4.48
CA GLU A 68 -20.99 12.05 3.53
C GLU A 68 -20.87 11.39 2.14
N ARG A 69 -19.63 11.24 1.63
CA ARG A 69 -19.36 10.55 0.36
C ARG A 69 -19.87 9.10 0.40
N LEU A 70 -19.54 8.34 1.44
CA LEU A 70 -19.98 6.95 1.58
C LEU A 70 -21.51 6.84 1.59
N ARG A 71 -22.19 7.74 2.31
CA ARG A 71 -23.66 7.81 2.27
C ARG A 71 -24.21 8.14 0.88
N SER A 72 -23.53 9.01 0.13
CA SER A 72 -23.93 9.34 -1.26
C SER A 72 -23.82 8.14 -2.20
N LEU A 73 -22.97 7.16 -1.87
CA LEU A 73 -22.82 5.89 -2.58
C LEU A 73 -23.83 4.81 -2.11
N GLY A 74 -24.65 5.10 -1.10
CA GLY A 74 -25.64 4.17 -0.56
C GLY A 74 -25.13 3.32 0.61
N ILE A 75 -23.92 3.60 1.12
CA ILE A 75 -23.38 2.92 2.32
C ILE A 75 -23.95 3.58 3.58
N THR A 76 -24.52 2.79 4.47
CA THR A 76 -25.02 3.28 5.75
C THR A 76 -23.86 3.60 6.68
N VAL A 77 -23.86 4.82 7.25
CA VAL A 77 -22.84 5.26 8.20
C VAL A 77 -23.53 5.82 9.46
N GLU A 78 -23.30 5.17 10.58
CA GLU A 78 -23.73 5.61 11.89
C GLU A 78 -22.72 6.56 12.53
N ILE A 79 -23.17 7.60 13.19
CA ILE A 79 -22.30 8.49 13.96
C ILE A 79 -22.38 8.11 15.44
N GLY A 80 -21.22 7.85 16.02
CA GLY A 80 -21.05 7.28 17.33
C GLY A 80 -20.85 5.76 17.29
N GLN A 81 -19.84 5.30 18.00
CA GLN A 81 -19.47 3.87 18.07
C GLN A 81 -20.24 3.20 19.21
N GLN A 82 -21.18 2.32 18.91
CA GLN A 82 -22.08 1.69 19.84
C GLN A 82 -22.23 0.19 19.57
N ALA A 83 -22.42 -0.60 20.62
CA ALA A 83 -22.56 -2.06 20.56
C ALA A 83 -23.66 -2.56 19.60
N ASP A 84 -24.70 -1.77 19.38
CA ASP A 84 -25.80 -2.15 18.50
C ASP A 84 -25.50 -1.96 17.00
N ASN A 85 -24.49 -1.17 16.64
CA ASN A 85 -24.11 -0.91 15.25
C ASN A 85 -23.66 -2.20 14.52
N VAL A 86 -23.04 -3.14 15.24
CA VAL A 86 -22.59 -4.43 14.67
C VAL A 86 -23.66 -5.51 14.62
N ARG A 87 -24.93 -5.16 14.93
CA ARG A 87 -26.02 -6.14 14.91
C ARG A 87 -26.30 -6.63 13.48
N GLY A 88 -26.16 -7.94 13.27
CA GLY A 88 -26.38 -8.58 11.97
C GLY A 88 -25.18 -8.52 11.02
N ALA A 89 -24.04 -8.00 11.46
CA ALA A 89 -22.80 -8.12 10.71
C ALA A 89 -22.24 -9.55 10.80
N ASP A 90 -21.68 -10.05 9.69
CA ASP A 90 -20.94 -11.30 9.63
C ASP A 90 -19.44 -11.05 9.88
N THR A 91 -18.97 -9.87 9.50
CA THR A 91 -17.57 -9.44 9.64
C THR A 91 -17.51 -7.99 10.12
N VAL A 92 -16.63 -7.74 11.09
CA VAL A 92 -16.29 -6.41 11.61
C VAL A 92 -14.85 -6.11 11.23
N VAL A 93 -14.64 -4.96 10.60
CA VAL A 93 -13.33 -4.48 10.14
C VAL A 93 -12.85 -3.36 11.05
N TYR A 94 -11.60 -3.49 11.52
CA TYR A 94 -10.95 -2.47 12.34
C TYR A 94 -9.62 -2.01 11.76
N SER A 95 -9.16 -0.84 12.16
CA SER A 95 -7.80 -0.34 11.92
C SER A 95 -7.00 -0.33 13.21
N SER A 96 -5.67 -0.22 13.13
CA SER A 96 -4.75 -0.17 14.28
C SER A 96 -5.06 0.96 15.27
N ALA A 97 -5.86 1.97 14.86
CA ALA A 97 -6.35 3.04 15.74
C ALA A 97 -7.46 2.59 16.70
N ILE A 98 -8.12 1.46 16.44
CA ILE A 98 -9.23 0.94 17.26
C ILE A 98 -8.66 0.08 18.38
N LYS A 99 -9.14 0.33 19.60
CA LYS A 99 -8.70 -0.39 20.80
C LYS A 99 -9.60 -1.57 21.12
N PRO A 100 -9.09 -2.58 21.87
CA PRO A 100 -9.86 -3.75 22.26
C PRO A 100 -11.11 -3.45 23.13
N ASP A 101 -11.14 -2.32 23.84
CA ASP A 101 -12.26 -1.87 24.67
C ASP A 101 -13.32 -1.07 23.91
N ASN A 102 -13.17 -0.91 22.60
CA ASN A 102 -14.18 -0.28 21.76
C ASN A 102 -15.51 -1.06 21.86
N PRO A 103 -16.67 -0.38 22.08
CA PRO A 103 -17.94 -1.06 22.32
C PRO A 103 -18.38 -1.97 21.16
N GLU A 104 -18.01 -1.64 19.93
CA GLU A 104 -18.33 -2.46 18.75
C GLU A 104 -17.41 -3.70 18.67
N ILE A 105 -16.14 -3.59 19.05
CA ILE A 105 -15.22 -4.74 19.16
C ILE A 105 -15.72 -5.70 20.25
N VAL A 106 -16.08 -5.16 21.43
CA VAL A 106 -16.59 -5.98 22.54
C VAL A 106 -17.86 -6.72 22.12
N ALA A 107 -18.82 -6.00 21.52
CA ALA A 107 -20.07 -6.58 21.07
C ALA A 107 -19.87 -7.61 19.93
N ALA A 108 -18.95 -7.37 19.00
CA ALA A 108 -18.60 -8.33 17.95
C ALA A 108 -18.01 -9.61 18.54
N HIS A 109 -17.09 -9.48 19.49
CA HIS A 109 -16.48 -10.61 20.19
C HIS A 109 -17.53 -11.44 20.96
N GLU A 110 -18.40 -10.79 21.74
CA GLU A 110 -19.45 -11.45 22.51
C GLU A 110 -20.46 -12.19 21.62
N ARG A 111 -20.72 -11.67 20.43
CA ARG A 111 -21.65 -12.27 19.44
C ARG A 111 -20.99 -13.29 18.53
N GLY A 112 -19.68 -13.52 18.66
CA GLY A 112 -18.94 -14.45 17.80
C GLY A 112 -18.83 -13.98 16.35
N ILE A 113 -18.94 -12.66 16.09
CA ILE A 113 -18.77 -12.06 14.77
C ILE A 113 -17.26 -12.09 14.42
N ARG A 114 -16.94 -12.36 13.18
CA ARG A 114 -15.55 -12.34 12.70
C ARG A 114 -14.99 -10.93 12.81
N ILE A 115 -13.85 -10.77 13.48
CA ILE A 115 -13.13 -9.50 13.60
C ILE A 115 -11.86 -9.60 12.77
N VAL A 116 -11.65 -8.67 11.82
CA VAL A 116 -10.54 -8.66 10.88
C VAL A 116 -9.91 -7.28 10.80
N HIS A 117 -8.60 -7.22 10.57
CA HIS A 117 -7.90 -5.96 10.37
C HIS A 117 -8.11 -5.44 8.94
N ARG A 118 -8.04 -4.12 8.73
CA ARG A 118 -8.16 -3.48 7.39
C ARG A 118 -7.22 -4.08 6.33
N SER A 119 -6.05 -4.56 6.77
CA SER A 119 -5.09 -5.22 5.87
C SER A 119 -5.59 -6.55 5.32
N ASP A 120 -6.45 -7.28 6.04
CA ASP A 120 -7.07 -8.50 5.53
C ASP A 120 -8.03 -8.19 4.37
N ILE A 121 -8.75 -7.06 4.47
CA ILE A 121 -9.62 -6.59 3.39
C ILE A 121 -8.78 -6.23 2.16
N LEU A 122 -7.69 -5.48 2.35
CA LEU A 122 -6.81 -5.12 1.23
C LEU A 122 -6.17 -6.36 0.60
N ALA A 123 -5.74 -7.35 1.39
CA ALA A 123 -5.23 -8.63 0.90
C ALA A 123 -6.28 -9.38 0.06
N LEU A 124 -7.54 -9.44 0.51
CA LEU A 124 -8.64 -10.03 -0.27
C LEU A 124 -8.89 -9.30 -1.60
N LEU A 125 -8.79 -7.96 -1.59
CA LEU A 125 -8.96 -7.13 -2.79
C LEU A 125 -7.84 -7.32 -3.82
N MET A 126 -6.65 -7.79 -3.40
CA MET A 126 -5.53 -8.14 -4.29
C MET A 126 -5.74 -9.46 -5.01
N ASN A 127 -6.52 -10.39 -4.43
CA ASN A 127 -6.72 -11.71 -5.00
C ASN A 127 -7.37 -11.65 -6.39
N GLY A 128 -6.76 -12.36 -7.36
CA GLY A 128 -7.21 -12.38 -8.74
C GLY A 128 -6.87 -11.13 -9.56
N ARG A 129 -6.09 -10.19 -9.02
CA ARG A 129 -5.66 -8.96 -9.69
C ARG A 129 -4.15 -8.88 -9.84
N ARG A 130 -3.71 -8.02 -10.75
CA ARG A 130 -2.31 -7.57 -10.83
C ARG A 130 -2.08 -6.50 -9.77
N ALA A 131 -1.89 -6.92 -8.54
CA ALA A 131 -1.66 -6.00 -7.46
C ALA A 131 -0.22 -5.47 -7.49
N VAL A 132 -0.07 -4.16 -7.35
CA VAL A 132 1.20 -3.48 -7.13
C VAL A 132 1.13 -2.86 -5.73
N THR A 133 2.03 -3.28 -4.86
CA THR A 133 2.17 -2.68 -3.53
C THR A 133 3.36 -1.74 -3.50
N VAL A 134 3.24 -0.64 -2.77
CA VAL A 134 4.31 0.33 -2.56
C VAL A 134 4.59 0.42 -1.07
N ALA A 135 5.75 -0.07 -0.65
CA ALA A 135 6.23 -0.06 0.73
C ALA A 135 7.47 0.83 0.89
N GLY A 136 7.79 1.21 2.11
CA GLY A 136 8.96 1.99 2.48
C GLY A 136 8.65 3.05 3.53
N ALA A 137 9.62 3.46 4.35
CA ALA A 137 9.43 4.49 5.36
C ALA A 137 8.89 5.79 4.75
N HIS A 138 9.40 6.17 3.57
CA HIS A 138 9.02 7.39 2.86
C HIS A 138 8.68 7.12 1.39
N GLY A 139 7.92 8.04 0.78
CA GLY A 139 7.62 8.02 -0.65
C GLY A 139 6.48 7.10 -1.10
N LYS A 140 5.87 6.34 -0.20
CA LYS A 140 4.73 5.44 -0.51
C LYS A 140 3.61 6.16 -1.27
N THR A 141 3.05 7.19 -0.67
CA THR A 141 1.92 7.96 -1.25
C THR A 141 2.30 8.61 -2.58
N THR A 142 3.49 9.20 -2.67
CA THR A 142 3.95 9.85 -3.90
C THR A 142 4.09 8.84 -5.03
N THR A 143 4.75 7.70 -4.76
CA THR A 143 4.99 6.65 -5.78
C THR A 143 3.68 6.00 -6.24
N SER A 144 2.81 5.64 -5.29
CA SER A 144 1.54 5.03 -5.62
C SER A 144 0.60 6.00 -6.36
N SER A 145 0.63 7.30 -6.00
CA SER A 145 -0.13 8.33 -6.72
C SER A 145 0.39 8.55 -8.14
N LEU A 146 1.72 8.62 -8.33
CA LEU A 146 2.32 8.74 -9.68
C LEU A 146 2.00 7.53 -10.55
N LEU A 147 2.14 6.33 -10.01
CA LEU A 147 1.80 5.09 -10.73
C LEU A 147 0.32 5.05 -11.11
N SER A 148 -0.56 5.37 -10.18
CA SER A 148 -2.00 5.43 -10.42
C SER A 148 -2.35 6.51 -11.44
N HIS A 149 -1.72 7.68 -11.36
CA HIS A 149 -1.87 8.77 -12.35
C HIS A 149 -1.47 8.31 -13.76
N ILE A 150 -0.32 7.66 -13.90
CA ILE A 150 0.14 7.11 -15.18
C ILE A 150 -0.90 6.12 -15.75
N LEU A 151 -1.39 5.20 -14.91
CA LEU A 151 -2.36 4.19 -15.33
C LEU A 151 -3.72 4.81 -15.70
N VAL A 152 -4.19 5.81 -14.96
CA VAL A 152 -5.45 6.53 -15.25
C VAL A 152 -5.37 7.28 -16.58
N HIS A 153 -4.21 7.89 -16.89
CA HIS A 153 -4.06 8.72 -18.08
C HIS A 153 -3.59 7.96 -19.32
N ALA A 154 -2.76 6.93 -19.15
CA ALA A 154 -2.12 6.22 -20.25
C ALA A 154 -2.44 4.72 -20.29
N GLY A 155 -3.13 4.19 -19.29
CA GLY A 155 -3.51 2.77 -19.24
C GLY A 155 -4.45 2.39 -20.37
N THR A 156 -4.16 1.28 -21.04
CA THR A 156 -4.97 0.73 -22.13
C THR A 156 -5.28 -0.76 -21.90
N GLY A 157 -6.35 -1.27 -22.48
CA GLY A 157 -6.73 -2.68 -22.33
C GLY A 157 -6.92 -3.06 -20.85
N LYS A 158 -6.17 -4.06 -20.38
CA LYS A 158 -6.22 -4.52 -18.98
C LYS A 158 -5.61 -3.56 -17.95
N LEU A 159 -4.87 -2.55 -18.40
CA LEU A 159 -4.29 -1.50 -17.55
C LEU A 159 -5.19 -0.27 -17.45
N ALA A 160 -6.24 -0.19 -18.27
CA ALA A 160 -7.22 0.90 -18.20
C ALA A 160 -8.06 0.78 -16.94
N ASP A 161 -8.53 1.91 -16.42
CA ASP A 161 -9.40 2.00 -15.24
C ASP A 161 -8.87 1.18 -14.04
N PRO A 162 -7.65 1.51 -13.53
CA PRO A 162 -7.04 0.78 -12.42
C PRO A 162 -7.83 1.01 -11.13
N SER A 163 -7.86 -0.01 -10.25
CA SER A 163 -8.20 0.22 -8.85
C SER A 163 -7.00 0.79 -8.10
N TYR A 164 -7.24 1.66 -7.12
CA TYR A 164 -6.17 2.12 -6.24
C TYR A 164 -6.65 2.41 -4.83
N ALA A 165 -5.78 2.16 -3.86
CA ALA A 165 -5.95 2.44 -2.44
C ALA A 165 -4.68 3.14 -1.94
N ILE A 166 -4.68 4.47 -1.95
CA ILE A 166 -3.52 5.32 -1.66
C ILE A 166 -3.88 6.39 -0.64
N GLY A 167 -2.92 6.86 0.14
CA GLY A 167 -3.12 7.90 1.16
C GLY A 167 -3.24 9.32 0.62
N GLY A 168 -3.05 9.51 -0.69
CA GLY A 168 -3.09 10.81 -1.36
C GLY A 168 -4.25 10.98 -2.32
N THR A 169 -4.19 12.02 -3.13
CA THR A 169 -5.14 12.31 -4.21
C THR A 169 -4.47 12.21 -5.57
N ILE A 170 -5.26 11.99 -6.61
CA ILE A 170 -4.79 11.95 -8.00
C ILE A 170 -5.51 13.04 -8.79
N GLN A 171 -4.77 13.73 -9.66
CA GLN A 171 -5.39 14.63 -10.60
C GLN A 171 -5.92 13.85 -11.82
N ALA A 172 -7.22 13.92 -12.05
CA ALA A 172 -7.85 13.29 -13.19
C ALA A 172 -7.56 14.04 -14.52
N PRO A 173 -7.74 13.38 -15.67
CA PRO A 173 -7.85 14.09 -16.94
C PRO A 173 -8.89 15.21 -16.86
N GLY A 174 -8.49 16.43 -17.22
CA GLY A 174 -9.37 17.62 -17.11
C GLY A 174 -9.23 18.40 -15.80
N GLY A 175 -8.32 18.00 -14.88
CA GLY A 175 -7.91 18.76 -13.71
C GLY A 175 -8.76 18.54 -12.44
N ALA A 176 -9.75 17.66 -12.47
CA ALA A 176 -10.48 17.28 -11.27
C ALA A 176 -9.55 16.51 -10.31
N VAL A 177 -9.71 16.71 -9.01
CA VAL A 177 -9.00 15.97 -7.98
C VAL A 177 -9.83 14.74 -7.61
N LEU A 178 -9.22 13.56 -7.74
CA LEU A 178 -9.78 12.28 -7.33
C LEU A 178 -9.24 11.90 -5.95
N ASP A 179 -10.10 11.38 -5.11
CA ASP A 179 -9.70 10.82 -3.82
C ASP A 179 -8.76 9.61 -4.00
N GLY A 180 -8.03 9.26 -2.93
CA GLY A 180 -7.07 8.16 -2.91
C GLY A 180 -7.65 6.76 -3.04
N GLY A 181 -8.95 6.63 -3.30
CA GLY A 181 -9.65 5.37 -3.47
C GLY A 181 -10.49 5.30 -4.72
N HIS A 182 -10.34 4.20 -5.46
CA HIS A 182 -11.15 3.90 -6.62
C HIS A 182 -11.19 2.40 -6.87
N ALA A 183 -12.36 1.86 -7.12
CA ALA A 183 -12.54 0.48 -7.56
C ALA A 183 -12.76 0.44 -9.08
N GLY A 184 -11.67 0.46 -9.83
CA GLY A 184 -11.71 0.36 -11.28
C GLY A 184 -12.10 -1.05 -11.76
N ARG A 185 -12.51 -1.13 -13.02
CA ARG A 185 -12.86 -2.38 -13.71
C ARG A 185 -11.65 -3.09 -14.33
N GLY A 186 -10.49 -2.41 -14.36
CA GLY A 186 -9.25 -2.99 -14.89
C GLY A 186 -8.66 -4.05 -13.96
N ASP A 187 -7.68 -4.78 -14.47
CA ASP A 187 -7.02 -5.88 -13.75
C ASP A 187 -6.01 -5.39 -12.69
N VAL A 188 -5.64 -4.09 -12.71
CA VAL A 188 -4.60 -3.56 -11.83
C VAL A 188 -5.20 -3.02 -10.54
N LEU A 189 -4.51 -3.30 -9.43
CA LEU A 189 -4.74 -2.66 -8.13
C LEU A 189 -3.42 -2.07 -7.64
N VAL A 190 -3.35 -0.76 -7.46
CA VAL A 190 -2.23 -0.07 -6.80
C VAL A 190 -2.59 0.19 -5.34
N ALA A 191 -1.73 -0.21 -4.42
CA ALA A 191 -1.99 -0.04 -3.00
C ALA A 191 -0.73 0.37 -2.23
N GLU A 192 -0.90 1.27 -1.26
CA GLU A 192 0.13 1.49 -0.26
C GLU A 192 0.20 0.32 0.70
N ALA A 193 1.41 -0.14 0.95
CA ALA A 193 1.74 -1.18 1.91
C ALA A 193 2.38 -0.53 3.14
N ASP A 194 1.53 -0.23 4.13
CA ASP A 194 1.93 0.42 5.38
C ASP A 194 2.69 -0.57 6.26
N GLU A 195 3.97 -0.28 6.49
CA GLU A 195 4.86 -1.13 7.28
C GLU A 195 4.71 -0.91 8.79
N SER A 196 4.05 0.17 9.22
CA SER A 196 4.07 0.63 10.62
C SER A 196 3.62 -0.41 11.66
N ASP A 197 2.72 -1.32 11.30
CA ASP A 197 2.19 -2.38 12.16
C ASP A 197 2.54 -3.79 11.66
N GLY A 198 3.44 -3.91 10.69
CA GLY A 198 3.88 -5.17 10.08
C GLY A 198 2.82 -5.89 9.23
N SER A 199 1.60 -5.40 9.18
CA SER A 199 0.50 -6.09 8.49
C SER A 199 0.68 -6.21 6.98
N PHE A 200 1.57 -5.42 6.37
CA PHE A 200 1.91 -5.47 4.96
C PHE A 200 2.55 -6.82 4.55
N CYS A 201 3.12 -7.57 5.48
CA CYS A 201 3.63 -8.93 5.24
C CYS A 201 2.51 -9.92 4.83
N LYS A 202 1.24 -9.59 5.04
CA LYS A 202 0.10 -10.41 4.58
C LYS A 202 -0.17 -10.30 3.10
N TYR A 203 0.33 -9.26 2.43
CA TYR A 203 0.03 -9.00 1.03
C TYR A 203 0.77 -9.97 0.09
N ARG A 204 0.11 -10.33 -1.00
CA ARG A 204 0.64 -11.20 -2.06
C ARG A 204 0.54 -10.48 -3.40
N PRO A 205 1.35 -9.42 -3.62
CA PRO A 205 1.26 -8.64 -4.84
C PRO A 205 1.83 -9.38 -6.06
N SER A 206 1.49 -8.90 -7.25
CA SER A 206 2.21 -9.26 -8.47
C SER A 206 3.55 -8.54 -8.54
N ILE A 207 3.58 -7.29 -8.10
CA ILE A 207 4.79 -6.46 -8.04
C ILE A 207 4.87 -5.80 -6.66
N ALA A 208 5.99 -5.97 -5.96
CA ALA A 208 6.30 -5.24 -4.75
C ALA A 208 7.29 -4.10 -5.08
N VAL A 209 6.93 -2.86 -4.79
CA VAL A 209 7.81 -1.70 -4.90
C VAL A 209 8.30 -1.35 -3.50
N ILE A 210 9.61 -1.22 -3.32
CA ILE A 210 10.26 -0.78 -2.09
C ILE A 210 10.99 0.52 -2.38
N THR A 211 10.47 1.62 -1.86
CA THR A 211 11.03 2.96 -2.11
C THR A 211 12.29 3.23 -1.30
N ASN A 212 12.36 2.73 -0.09
CA ASN A 212 13.50 2.72 0.84
C ASN A 212 13.17 1.77 2.00
N ALA A 213 14.17 1.44 2.81
CA ALA A 213 13.99 0.65 4.03
C ALA A 213 14.80 1.27 5.18
N LEU A 214 14.69 2.59 5.33
CA LEU A 214 15.23 3.31 6.48
C LEU A 214 14.52 2.87 7.74
N ALA A 215 15.28 2.58 8.80
CA ALA A 215 14.74 2.11 10.05
C ALA A 215 13.74 3.12 10.65
N ASP A 216 12.50 2.69 10.75
CA ASP A 216 11.38 3.42 11.34
C ASP A 216 10.52 2.45 12.17
N HIS A 217 9.59 2.96 12.96
CA HIS A 217 8.68 2.14 13.76
C HIS A 217 9.36 1.08 14.63
N LEU A 218 10.55 1.38 15.19
CA LEU A 218 11.32 0.44 16.01
C LEU A 218 10.63 0.10 17.34
N ASP A 219 9.64 0.87 17.75
CA ASP A 219 8.73 0.53 18.84
C ASP A 219 7.88 -0.72 18.52
N HIS A 220 7.58 -0.96 17.24
CA HIS A 220 6.88 -2.16 16.78
C HIS A 220 7.86 -3.32 16.50
N TYR A 221 8.94 -3.06 15.76
CA TYR A 221 9.86 -4.09 15.28
C TYR A 221 10.95 -4.47 16.28
N GLY A 222 11.23 -3.62 17.27
CA GLY A 222 12.28 -3.82 18.26
C GLY A 222 13.66 -3.37 17.79
N ASP A 223 14.06 -3.73 16.59
CA ASP A 223 15.35 -3.33 15.99
C ASP A 223 15.29 -3.27 14.46
N GLU A 224 16.35 -2.75 13.86
CA GLU A 224 16.50 -2.58 12.41
C GLU A 224 16.53 -3.93 11.66
N ALA A 225 17.07 -4.98 12.26
CA ALA A 225 17.16 -6.29 11.62
C ALA A 225 15.75 -6.89 11.41
N HIS A 226 14.88 -6.80 12.40
CA HIS A 226 13.50 -7.24 12.29
C HIS A 226 12.70 -6.36 11.30
N TYR A 227 12.96 -5.05 11.30
CA TYR A 227 12.37 -4.14 10.32
C TYR A 227 12.76 -4.54 8.89
N CYS A 228 14.04 -4.72 8.59
CA CYS A 228 14.51 -5.19 7.29
C CYS A 228 13.95 -6.57 6.92
N ALA A 229 13.88 -7.49 7.88
CA ALA A 229 13.33 -8.83 7.65
C ALA A 229 11.86 -8.79 7.20
N ALA A 230 11.06 -7.84 7.68
CA ALA A 230 9.68 -7.65 7.23
C ALA A 230 9.61 -7.24 5.75
N PHE A 231 10.54 -6.41 5.27
CA PHE A 231 10.62 -6.07 3.84
C PHE A 231 11.09 -7.25 2.98
N VAL A 232 12.01 -8.07 3.49
CA VAL A 232 12.44 -9.32 2.83
C VAL A 232 11.25 -10.27 2.68
N ASP A 233 10.46 -10.44 3.74
CA ASP A 233 9.25 -11.27 3.73
C ASP A 233 8.22 -10.74 2.71
N HIS A 234 7.92 -9.44 2.77
CA HIS A 234 7.00 -8.80 1.81
C HIS A 234 7.46 -8.95 0.36
N ALA A 235 8.74 -8.69 0.06
CA ALA A 235 9.32 -8.89 -1.26
C ALA A 235 9.25 -10.35 -1.72
N GLY A 236 9.48 -11.29 -0.79
CA GLY A 236 9.37 -12.73 -1.03
C GLY A 236 7.98 -13.17 -1.51
N HIS A 237 6.94 -12.47 -1.07
CA HIS A 237 5.55 -12.72 -1.42
C HIS A 237 5.14 -12.20 -2.81
N ALA A 238 5.93 -11.36 -3.46
CA ALA A 238 5.63 -10.90 -4.81
C ALA A 238 5.68 -12.07 -5.80
N SER A 239 4.63 -12.28 -6.59
CA SER A 239 4.58 -13.38 -7.55
C SER A 239 5.32 -13.10 -8.86
N GLY A 240 5.48 -11.83 -9.24
CA GLY A 240 6.17 -11.36 -10.44
C GLY A 240 7.52 -10.72 -10.09
N HIS A 241 7.59 -9.41 -10.02
CA HIS A 241 8.81 -8.66 -9.82
C HIS A 241 8.85 -7.93 -8.48
N VAL A 242 10.06 -7.65 -8.01
CA VAL A 242 10.33 -6.65 -6.98
C VAL A 242 10.99 -5.46 -7.66
N VAL A 243 10.59 -4.24 -7.32
CA VAL A 243 11.21 -3.01 -7.82
C VAL A 243 11.71 -2.24 -6.60
N MET A 244 13.00 -1.91 -6.57
CA MET A 244 13.57 -1.21 -5.42
C MET A 244 14.69 -0.24 -5.82
N THR A 245 14.96 0.71 -4.95
CA THR A 245 16.09 1.63 -5.17
C THR A 245 17.43 0.98 -4.82
N GLY A 246 18.48 1.30 -5.58
CA GLY A 246 19.86 1.00 -5.24
C GLY A 246 20.59 2.16 -4.55
N ASP A 247 19.91 3.29 -4.38
CA ASP A 247 20.50 4.48 -3.76
C ASP A 247 20.28 4.53 -2.23
N ASP A 248 19.41 3.68 -1.67
CA ASP A 248 19.12 3.54 -0.25
C ASP A 248 19.84 2.32 0.35
N GLU A 249 20.57 2.52 1.43
CA GLU A 249 21.37 1.44 2.05
C GLU A 249 20.47 0.35 2.67
N GLY A 250 19.33 0.73 3.22
CA GLY A 250 18.36 -0.23 3.78
C GLY A 250 17.74 -1.11 2.69
N ALA A 251 17.34 -0.53 1.55
CA ALA A 251 16.83 -1.29 0.40
C ALA A 251 17.91 -2.22 -0.17
N VAL A 252 19.17 -1.79 -0.22
CA VAL A 252 20.30 -2.64 -0.63
C VAL A 252 20.54 -3.76 0.37
N ALA A 253 20.35 -3.53 1.68
CA ALA A 253 20.43 -4.58 2.70
C ALA A 253 19.31 -5.62 2.48
N VAL A 254 18.07 -5.17 2.24
CA VAL A 254 16.95 -6.06 1.87
C VAL A 254 17.30 -6.90 0.64
N LEU A 255 17.86 -6.30 -0.43
CA LEU A 255 18.27 -7.02 -1.65
C LEU A 255 19.25 -8.16 -1.33
N ARG A 256 20.22 -7.92 -0.45
CA ARG A 256 21.23 -8.91 -0.05
C ARG A 256 20.65 -10.10 0.68
N ASP A 257 19.54 -9.90 1.40
CA ASP A 257 18.88 -10.93 2.20
C ASP A 257 17.75 -11.65 1.45
N LEU A 258 17.37 -11.19 0.24
CA LEU A 258 16.36 -11.87 -0.58
C LEU A 258 16.78 -13.31 -0.94
N ASP A 259 15.82 -14.21 -1.06
CA ASP A 259 16.04 -15.49 -1.71
C ASP A 259 16.62 -15.30 -3.12
N PRO A 260 17.57 -16.11 -3.58
CA PRO A 260 18.18 -15.97 -4.91
C PRO A 260 17.17 -15.99 -6.06
N SER A 261 16.03 -16.65 -5.92
CA SER A 261 14.97 -16.67 -6.93
C SER A 261 14.23 -15.33 -6.99
N VAL A 262 14.07 -14.67 -5.87
CA VAL A 262 13.47 -13.33 -5.75
C VAL A 262 14.43 -12.27 -6.25
N ALA A 263 15.71 -12.34 -5.83
CA ALA A 263 16.74 -11.40 -6.25
C ALA A 263 16.88 -11.34 -7.79
N ARG A 264 16.90 -12.49 -8.47
CA ARG A 264 16.99 -12.55 -9.95
C ARG A 264 15.81 -11.93 -10.70
N ARG A 265 14.66 -11.77 -10.07
CA ARG A 265 13.49 -11.08 -10.64
C ARG A 265 13.28 -9.69 -10.05
N THR A 266 14.30 -9.20 -9.33
CA THR A 266 14.31 -7.83 -8.81
C THR A 266 14.86 -6.86 -9.85
N ILE A 267 14.20 -5.73 -9.98
CA ILE A 267 14.63 -4.58 -10.79
C ILE A 267 15.09 -3.52 -9.80
N VAL A 268 16.36 -3.16 -9.89
CA VAL A 268 16.95 -2.10 -9.07
C VAL A 268 17.07 -0.85 -9.93
N TYR A 269 16.43 0.24 -9.53
CA TYR A 269 16.63 1.55 -10.12
C TYR A 269 17.62 2.36 -9.27
N ALA A 270 18.57 3.05 -9.90
CA ALA A 270 19.56 3.81 -9.16
C ALA A 270 20.21 4.92 -10.03
N THR A 271 20.73 5.94 -9.34
CA THR A 271 21.67 6.89 -9.94
C THR A 271 23.09 6.36 -9.94
N LYS A 272 23.37 5.36 -9.11
CA LYS A 272 24.67 4.69 -8.98
C LYS A 272 24.84 3.59 -10.03
N ASP A 273 26.08 3.32 -10.38
CA ASP A 273 26.44 2.15 -11.18
C ASP A 273 26.48 0.87 -10.32
N ALA A 274 26.43 -0.30 -10.94
CA ALA A 274 26.35 -1.58 -10.25
C ALA A 274 27.52 -1.84 -9.28
N ASP A 275 28.73 -1.39 -9.62
CA ASP A 275 29.92 -1.51 -8.77
C ASP A 275 29.84 -0.64 -7.49
N GLN A 276 29.13 0.47 -7.55
CA GLN A 276 28.86 1.33 -6.40
C GLN A 276 27.77 0.79 -5.47
N ILE A 277 26.77 0.08 -6.03
CA ILE A 277 25.72 -0.60 -5.25
C ILE A 277 26.28 -1.85 -4.58
N GLY A 278 27.18 -2.57 -5.26
CA GLY A 278 27.81 -3.80 -4.81
C GLY A 278 27.12 -5.06 -5.32
N ASP A 279 27.01 -6.10 -4.48
CA ASP A 279 26.43 -7.38 -4.93
C ASP A 279 24.94 -7.25 -5.23
N MET A 280 24.61 -7.24 -6.51
CA MET A 280 23.25 -7.16 -7.05
C MET A 280 22.51 -8.50 -7.01
N ARG A 281 23.14 -9.60 -6.63
CA ARG A 281 22.56 -10.95 -6.55
C ARG A 281 21.81 -11.42 -7.80
N GLY A 282 22.18 -10.88 -8.95
CA GLY A 282 21.55 -11.15 -10.24
C GLY A 282 20.31 -10.30 -10.54
N ALA A 283 20.05 -9.28 -9.77
CA ALA A 283 19.01 -8.28 -10.06
C ALA A 283 19.37 -7.46 -11.32
N THR A 284 18.35 -6.96 -11.98
CA THR A 284 18.52 -6.12 -13.18
C THR A 284 18.61 -4.65 -12.80
N LEU A 285 19.67 -3.96 -13.21
CA LEU A 285 19.84 -2.53 -12.99
C LEU A 285 19.12 -1.71 -14.07
N VAL A 286 18.32 -0.75 -13.64
CA VAL A 286 17.79 0.36 -14.44
C VAL A 286 18.48 1.62 -13.94
N ARG A 287 19.41 2.17 -14.72
CA ARG A 287 20.16 3.35 -14.32
C ARG A 287 19.40 4.63 -14.65
N ILE A 288 19.52 5.61 -13.79
CA ILE A 288 18.90 6.92 -13.95
C ILE A 288 20.02 7.97 -13.99
N ASP A 289 20.13 8.66 -15.12
CA ASP A 289 20.98 9.85 -15.23
C ASP A 289 20.14 11.06 -14.80
N ALA A 290 20.41 11.58 -13.61
CA ALA A 290 19.81 12.81 -13.15
C ALA A 290 20.49 13.98 -13.91
N GLU A 291 19.82 14.50 -14.91
CA GLU A 291 20.23 15.71 -15.61
C GLU A 291 19.64 16.91 -14.89
N HIS A 292 20.44 17.94 -14.74
CA HIS A 292 20.21 19.12 -13.92
C HIS A 292 18.81 19.72 -14.01
N GLU A 293 18.30 20.17 -12.85
CA GLU A 293 17.16 21.06 -12.76
C GLU A 293 17.30 22.23 -13.75
N SER A 294 16.33 22.38 -14.62
CA SER A 294 16.12 23.67 -15.26
C SER A 294 15.47 24.59 -14.23
N ALA A 295 16.28 25.36 -13.50
CA ALA A 295 15.84 26.32 -12.49
C ALA A 295 14.76 27.30 -13.01
N ASP A 296 14.67 27.49 -14.31
CA ASP A 296 13.76 28.41 -14.98
C ASP A 296 12.40 27.79 -15.35
N SER A 297 12.29 26.45 -15.47
CA SER A 297 11.03 25.82 -15.96
C SER A 297 10.19 25.17 -14.85
N GLY A 298 10.73 24.99 -13.64
CA GLY A 298 10.08 24.22 -12.58
C GLY A 298 9.82 22.75 -12.96
N ARG A 299 10.54 22.24 -13.96
CA ARG A 299 10.46 20.86 -14.45
C ARG A 299 11.74 20.15 -14.15
N GLU A 300 11.63 18.88 -13.82
CA GLU A 300 12.78 18.00 -13.67
C GLU A 300 12.90 17.07 -14.88
N THR A 301 14.11 16.94 -15.40
CA THR A 301 14.41 16.07 -16.56
C THR A 301 15.50 15.09 -16.19
N PHE A 302 15.35 13.85 -16.62
CA PHE A 302 16.32 12.78 -16.43
C PHE A 302 16.20 11.75 -17.53
N THR A 303 17.22 10.91 -17.69
CA THR A 303 17.19 9.79 -18.64
C THR A 303 17.18 8.46 -17.89
N VAL A 304 16.26 7.59 -18.28
CA VAL A 304 16.14 6.22 -17.74
C VAL A 304 16.79 5.26 -18.74
N HIS A 305 17.81 4.54 -18.30
CA HIS A 305 18.50 3.52 -19.08
C HIS A 305 17.95 2.15 -18.75
N VAL A 306 17.20 1.57 -19.68
CA VAL A 306 16.57 0.25 -19.55
C VAL A 306 17.41 -0.77 -20.34
N PRO A 307 17.97 -1.80 -19.69
CA PRO A 307 18.76 -2.81 -20.39
C PRO A 307 17.90 -3.65 -21.35
N ALA A 308 18.50 -4.15 -22.42
CA ALA A 308 17.85 -4.93 -23.47
C ALA A 308 17.04 -6.12 -22.92
N SER A 309 17.56 -6.79 -21.89
CA SER A 309 16.87 -7.90 -21.23
C SER A 309 15.50 -7.52 -20.65
N LEU A 310 15.40 -6.32 -20.08
CA LEU A 310 14.12 -5.82 -19.53
C LEU A 310 13.24 -5.22 -20.64
N ALA A 311 13.85 -4.50 -21.61
CA ALA A 311 13.14 -3.95 -22.76
C ALA A 311 12.41 -5.04 -23.56
N SER A 312 13.06 -6.19 -23.77
CA SER A 312 12.48 -7.36 -24.45
C SER A 312 11.29 -7.93 -23.68
N VAL A 313 11.41 -8.10 -22.36
CA VAL A 313 10.30 -8.58 -21.50
C VAL A 313 9.09 -7.62 -21.54
N CYS A 314 9.36 -6.32 -21.63
CA CYS A 314 8.31 -5.29 -21.73
C CYS A 314 7.74 -5.14 -23.16
N GLY A 315 8.26 -5.88 -24.14
CA GLY A 315 7.83 -5.78 -25.54
C GLY A 315 8.27 -4.49 -26.24
N CYS A 316 9.33 -3.83 -25.71
CA CYS A 316 9.87 -2.57 -26.23
C CYS A 316 11.05 -2.76 -27.20
N GLY A 317 11.37 -4.00 -27.57
CA GLY A 317 12.50 -4.35 -28.45
C GLY A 317 13.64 -5.05 -27.71
N ASP A 318 14.67 -5.45 -28.46
CA ASP A 318 15.79 -6.28 -27.96
C ASP A 318 17.10 -5.46 -27.83
N ALA A 319 17.00 -4.15 -27.67
CA ALA A 319 18.14 -3.25 -27.48
C ALA A 319 18.00 -2.45 -26.18
N ASP A 320 19.13 -1.98 -25.68
CA ASP A 320 19.14 -1.02 -24.57
C ASP A 320 18.39 0.25 -24.97
N LEU A 321 17.58 0.77 -24.06
CA LEU A 321 16.81 1.98 -24.27
C LEU A 321 17.33 3.11 -23.38
N ALA A 322 17.39 4.31 -23.93
CA ALA A 322 17.58 5.54 -23.18
C ALA A 322 16.31 6.40 -23.34
N LEU A 323 15.53 6.48 -22.27
CA LEU A 323 14.22 7.13 -22.28
C LEU A 323 14.32 8.48 -21.57
N PRO A 324 14.20 9.60 -22.28
CA PRO A 324 14.13 10.92 -21.65
C PRO A 324 12.77 11.07 -20.94
N VAL A 325 12.82 11.52 -19.70
CA VAL A 325 11.65 11.77 -18.86
C VAL A 325 11.64 13.22 -18.44
N SER A 326 10.48 13.85 -18.43
CA SER A 326 10.29 15.20 -17.94
C SER A 326 9.07 15.24 -17.00
N LEU A 327 9.31 15.56 -15.75
CA LEU A 327 8.26 15.72 -14.74
C LEU A 327 7.92 17.19 -14.56
N ALA A 328 6.64 17.51 -14.47
CA ALA A 328 6.14 18.85 -14.18
C ALA A 328 6.12 19.16 -12.67
N ILE A 329 6.83 18.37 -11.88
CA ILE A 329 6.91 18.49 -10.42
C ILE A 329 8.36 18.85 -10.09
N PRO A 330 8.63 19.98 -9.43
CA PRO A 330 9.99 20.39 -9.07
C PRO A 330 10.52 19.54 -7.92
N GLY A 331 11.78 19.19 -7.99
CA GLY A 331 12.53 18.56 -6.91
C GLY A 331 13.17 17.23 -7.29
N MET A 332 14.51 17.19 -7.21
CA MET A 332 15.32 15.99 -7.51
C MET A 332 14.93 14.78 -6.63
N HIS A 333 14.37 15.02 -5.43
CA HIS A 333 13.84 14.00 -4.55
C HIS A 333 12.60 13.29 -5.09
N LEU A 334 11.89 13.86 -6.06
CA LEU A 334 10.74 13.25 -6.72
C LEU A 334 11.17 12.38 -7.91
N SER A 335 12.29 12.69 -8.56
CA SER A 335 12.86 11.81 -9.58
C SER A 335 13.49 10.56 -8.98
N LEU A 336 13.99 10.66 -7.77
CA LEU A 336 14.65 9.58 -7.04
C LEU A 336 13.76 8.97 -5.94
N ILE A 337 12.54 9.46 -5.77
CA ILE A 337 11.61 9.11 -4.70
C ILE A 337 12.37 8.87 -3.40
N HIS A 338 12.79 10.00 -2.81
CA HIS A 338 13.44 10.11 -1.51
C HIS A 338 14.82 9.46 -1.33
N ILE A 339 15.83 10.15 -1.79
CA ILE A 339 17.08 10.15 -1.04
C ILE A 339 16.84 11.08 0.16
N SER A 340 16.50 10.45 1.30
CA SER A 340 16.54 11.01 2.65
C SER A 340 16.06 12.45 2.84
N GLU A 341 14.98 12.65 3.57
CA GLU A 341 14.81 13.80 4.42
C GLU A 341 15.27 13.47 5.87
N PRO A 342 16.55 13.57 6.24
CA PRO A 342 16.97 13.48 7.65
C PRO A 342 16.89 14.81 8.36
N THR A 343 16.42 15.90 7.76
CA THR A 343 16.67 17.23 8.28
C THR A 343 15.46 18.05 8.71
N ARG A 344 14.23 17.54 8.68
CA ARG A 344 13.06 18.31 9.13
C ARG A 344 12.53 18.00 10.53
N HIS A 345 13.03 16.98 11.22
CA HIS A 345 12.62 16.69 12.61
C HIS A 345 13.51 17.33 13.69
N SER A 346 14.50 18.15 13.34
CA SER A 346 15.35 18.83 14.32
C SER A 346 15.05 20.32 14.51
N LEU A 347 13.97 20.84 13.94
CA LEU A 347 13.57 22.26 14.09
C LEU A 347 12.05 22.40 14.29
N ILE A 348 11.50 21.78 15.33
CA ILE A 348 10.33 22.29 16.07
C ILE A 348 10.55 21.99 17.55
#